data_6219bb5eda40271205bae66515dca513
#
_entry.id   6219bb5eda40271205bae66515dca513
#
_cell.length_a   1.000
_cell.length_b   1.000
_cell.length_c   1.000
_cell.angle_alpha   90.00
_cell.angle_beta   90.00
_cell.angle_gamma   90.00
#
_symmetry.space_group_name_H-M   'P 1'
#
loop_
_entity.id
_entity.type
_entity.pdbx_description
1 polymer ?
#
loop_
_entity_poly.entity_id
_entity_poly.type
_entity_poly.pdbx_seq_one_letter_code
_entity_poly.pdbx_strand_id
1 'polypeptide(L)'
;MADATWLVVGLGNIGEQYQKTRHNIGVLALEKLATEIDANFSRHKKTNSFIAETKDGNNKLILAYLDCYMNESGGPTQSLMQFFKVTPERLIVLHDELDLDYLNLRVKFSGGDNGHNGLKSIKGALGTGDFYRVRLGIGRPKTQQDTASYVLEKFNKTESLEQEEFFTRAATATRTLISNGLAAAQNEFNQKVVENE
;
A
#
# COMPACT_ATOMS: atom_id res chain seq x y z
N MET A 1 -4.81 -11.80 23.22
CA MET A 1 -5.65 -11.71 22.00
C MET A 1 -5.20 -12.80 21.06
N ALA A 2 -6.13 -13.44 20.35
CA ALA A 2 -5.77 -14.52 19.42
C ALA A 2 -4.85 -14.00 18.30
N ASP A 3 -3.85 -14.79 17.93
CA ASP A 3 -2.94 -14.53 16.81
C ASP A 3 -3.75 -14.28 15.53
N ALA A 4 -3.76 -13.04 15.05
CA ALA A 4 -4.49 -12.68 13.84
C ALA A 4 -3.54 -12.69 12.64
N THR A 5 -4.03 -13.22 11.50
CA THR A 5 -3.31 -13.11 10.23
C THR A 5 -3.77 -11.87 9.48
N TRP A 6 -2.82 -11.02 9.09
CA TRP A 6 -3.04 -9.85 8.28
C TRP A 6 -2.40 -10.03 6.91
N LEU A 7 -3.07 -9.57 5.87
CA LEU A 7 -2.51 -9.44 4.53
C LEU A 7 -2.27 -7.97 4.23
N VAL A 8 -1.03 -7.62 3.92
CA VAL A 8 -0.63 -6.26 3.52
C VAL A 8 -0.19 -6.30 2.07
N VAL A 9 -0.92 -5.61 1.21
CA VAL A 9 -0.65 -5.57 -0.24
C VAL A 9 -0.13 -4.18 -0.63
N GLY A 10 1.06 -4.12 -1.18
CA GLY A 10 1.59 -2.91 -1.84
C GLY A 10 1.22 -2.92 -3.32
N LEU A 11 0.48 -1.91 -3.79
CA LEU A 11 0.09 -1.80 -5.19
C LEU A 11 1.21 -1.19 -6.03
N GLY A 12 1.38 -1.75 -7.23
CA GLY A 12 2.31 -1.30 -8.25
C GLY A 12 2.18 -2.12 -9.52
N ASN A 13 2.76 -1.62 -10.61
CA ASN A 13 2.91 -2.36 -11.87
C ASN A 13 4.18 -3.20 -11.86
N ILE A 14 4.11 -4.39 -12.44
CA ILE A 14 5.29 -5.22 -12.69
C ILE A 14 6.14 -4.64 -13.82
N GLY A 15 7.45 -4.82 -13.72
CA GLY A 15 8.45 -4.46 -14.72
C GLY A 15 9.40 -3.37 -14.24
N GLU A 16 10.68 -3.46 -14.66
CA GLU A 16 11.76 -2.56 -14.23
C GLU A 16 11.46 -1.08 -14.52
N GLN A 17 10.75 -0.78 -15.61
CA GLN A 17 10.38 0.57 -15.99
C GLN A 17 9.44 1.24 -14.98
N TYR A 18 8.68 0.46 -14.19
CA TYR A 18 7.71 0.97 -13.22
C TYR A 18 8.20 1.03 -11.78
N GLN A 19 9.31 0.36 -11.45
CA GLN A 19 9.79 0.16 -10.06
C GLN A 19 9.87 1.43 -9.21
N LYS A 20 10.18 2.57 -9.82
CA LYS A 20 10.36 3.86 -9.12
C LYS A 20 9.33 4.92 -9.55
N THR A 21 8.21 4.48 -10.11
CA THR A 21 7.13 5.41 -10.49
C THR A 21 6.25 5.73 -9.28
N ARG A 22 5.50 6.85 -9.39
CA ARG A 22 4.52 7.25 -8.37
C ARG A 22 3.47 6.18 -8.12
N HIS A 23 3.04 5.48 -9.17
CA HIS A 23 2.05 4.40 -9.06
C HIS A 23 2.57 3.15 -8.32
N ASN A 24 3.89 3.01 -8.19
CA ASN A 24 4.52 1.92 -7.44
C ASN A 24 4.87 2.31 -5.98
N ILE A 25 4.44 3.49 -5.51
CA ILE A 25 4.75 3.93 -4.14
C ILE A 25 4.24 2.95 -3.07
N GLY A 26 3.14 2.24 -3.35
CA GLY A 26 2.63 1.19 -2.46
C GLY A 26 3.60 0.04 -2.28
N VAL A 27 4.25 -0.40 -3.36
CA VAL A 27 5.30 -1.44 -3.31
C VAL A 27 6.53 -0.92 -2.57
N LEU A 28 6.97 0.32 -2.85
CA LEU A 28 8.14 0.92 -2.18
C LEU A 28 7.94 1.02 -0.65
N ALA A 29 6.77 1.45 -0.22
CA ALA A 29 6.43 1.49 1.21
C ALA A 29 6.34 0.08 1.84
N LEU A 30 5.84 -0.91 1.10
CA LEU A 30 5.81 -2.30 1.54
C LEU A 30 7.22 -2.90 1.69
N GLU A 31 8.12 -2.61 0.76
CA GLU A 31 9.52 -3.04 0.82
C GLU A 31 10.23 -2.44 2.03
N LYS A 32 9.96 -1.18 2.36
CA LYS A 32 10.45 -0.54 3.59
C LYS A 32 9.94 -1.25 4.83
N LEU A 33 8.63 -1.54 4.90
CA LEU A 33 8.05 -2.32 6.00
C LEU A 33 8.73 -3.68 6.14
N ALA A 34 8.91 -4.40 5.04
CA ALA A 34 9.58 -5.70 5.04
C ALA A 34 11.01 -5.61 5.58
N THR A 35 11.76 -4.59 5.17
CA THR A 35 13.13 -4.35 5.66
C THR A 35 13.16 -4.10 7.17
N GLU A 36 12.22 -3.32 7.71
CA GLU A 36 12.17 -3.00 9.15
C GLU A 36 11.83 -4.19 10.05
N ILE A 37 11.20 -5.23 9.49
CA ILE A 37 10.82 -6.43 10.23
C ILE A 37 11.54 -7.69 9.73
N ASP A 38 12.68 -7.53 9.05
CA ASP A 38 13.54 -8.60 8.53
C ASP A 38 12.80 -9.65 7.68
N ALA A 39 11.81 -9.21 6.90
CA ALA A 39 11.01 -10.08 6.04
C ALA A 39 11.55 -10.09 4.60
N ASN A 40 11.70 -11.28 4.02
CA ASN A 40 12.24 -11.46 2.68
C ASN A 40 11.19 -11.98 1.72
N PHE A 41 11.04 -11.32 0.57
CA PHE A 41 10.10 -11.72 -0.46
C PHE A 41 10.58 -12.92 -1.26
N SER A 42 9.64 -13.81 -1.56
CA SER A 42 9.81 -14.91 -2.48
C SER A 42 8.59 -15.08 -3.40
N ARG A 43 8.81 -15.61 -4.59
CA ARG A 43 7.72 -15.77 -5.56
C ARG A 43 6.74 -16.85 -5.12
N HIS A 44 5.46 -16.50 -5.04
CA HIS A 44 4.36 -17.40 -4.72
C HIS A 44 3.50 -17.64 -5.98
N LYS A 45 3.88 -18.67 -6.75
CA LYS A 45 3.28 -18.96 -8.07
C LYS A 45 1.76 -19.17 -8.04
N LYS A 46 1.22 -19.77 -6.96
CA LYS A 46 -0.21 -20.09 -6.83
C LYS A 46 -1.10 -18.84 -6.78
N THR A 47 -0.57 -17.72 -6.31
CA THR A 47 -1.33 -16.47 -6.16
C THR A 47 -0.82 -15.36 -7.08
N ASN A 48 0.12 -15.68 -7.99
CA ASN A 48 0.73 -14.72 -8.90
C ASN A 48 1.24 -13.46 -8.17
N SER A 49 2.06 -13.67 -7.15
CA SER A 49 2.58 -12.60 -6.28
C SER A 49 3.96 -12.94 -5.72
N PHE A 50 4.62 -11.95 -5.17
CA PHE A 50 5.78 -12.12 -4.30
C PHE A 50 5.34 -11.88 -2.87
N ILE A 51 5.66 -12.79 -1.96
CA ILE A 51 5.22 -12.73 -0.57
C ILE A 51 6.39 -12.85 0.40
N ALA A 52 6.24 -12.21 1.56
CA ALA A 52 7.06 -12.43 2.73
C ALA A 52 6.14 -12.77 3.91
N GLU A 53 6.37 -13.91 4.55
CA GLU A 53 5.64 -14.33 5.75
C GLU A 53 6.51 -14.03 6.98
N THR A 54 5.96 -13.32 7.94
CA THR A 54 6.65 -12.97 9.18
C THR A 54 5.66 -12.82 10.33
N LYS A 55 6.18 -12.44 11.51
CA LYS A 55 5.39 -12.06 12.69
C LYS A 55 5.81 -10.67 13.15
N ASP A 56 4.84 -9.87 13.57
CA ASP A 56 5.07 -8.63 14.31
C ASP A 56 4.23 -8.67 15.60
N GLY A 57 4.89 -8.82 16.72
CA GLY A 57 4.25 -9.15 17.98
C GLY A 57 3.50 -10.50 17.89
N ASN A 58 2.22 -10.49 18.25
CA ASN A 58 1.34 -11.67 18.20
C ASN A 58 0.63 -11.83 16.85
N ASN A 59 0.87 -10.94 15.87
CA ASN A 59 0.20 -11.01 14.58
C ASN A 59 1.06 -11.72 13.55
N LYS A 60 0.46 -12.61 12.76
CA LYS A 60 1.07 -13.15 11.54
C LYS A 60 0.85 -12.14 10.41
N LEU A 61 1.91 -11.76 9.73
CA LEU A 61 1.89 -10.86 8.60
C LEU A 61 2.23 -11.59 7.31
N ILE A 62 1.39 -11.40 6.30
CA ILE A 62 1.65 -11.76 4.92
C ILE A 62 1.81 -10.45 4.17
N LEU A 63 3.04 -10.09 3.83
CA LEU A 63 3.34 -8.94 2.98
C LEU A 63 3.34 -9.42 1.53
N ALA A 64 2.70 -8.69 0.63
CA ALA A 64 2.62 -9.11 -0.77
C ALA A 64 2.68 -7.92 -1.73
N TYR A 65 3.45 -8.06 -2.82
CA TYR A 65 3.26 -7.31 -4.03
C TYR A 65 2.94 -8.23 -5.20
N LEU A 66 2.21 -7.72 -6.18
CA LEU A 66 1.53 -8.55 -7.17
C LEU A 66 2.37 -8.65 -8.45
N ASP A 67 2.40 -9.85 -9.04
CA ASP A 67 3.11 -10.13 -10.31
C ASP A 67 2.18 -9.85 -11.50
N CYS A 68 1.60 -8.62 -11.56
CA CYS A 68 0.63 -8.22 -12.58
C CYS A 68 0.64 -6.69 -12.80
N TYR A 69 -0.11 -6.23 -13.80
CA TYR A 69 -0.37 -4.79 -13.95
C TYR A 69 -1.42 -4.29 -12.96
N MET A 70 -1.41 -2.99 -12.69
CA MET A 70 -2.25 -2.33 -11.68
C MET A 70 -3.74 -2.68 -11.81
N ASN A 71 -4.27 -2.64 -13.02
CA ASN A 71 -5.68 -2.94 -13.29
C ASN A 71 -6.08 -4.43 -13.14
N GLU A 72 -5.12 -5.31 -12.88
CA GLU A 72 -5.31 -6.74 -12.67
C GLU A 72 -5.13 -7.14 -11.19
N SER A 73 -4.92 -6.18 -10.29
CA SER A 73 -4.59 -6.41 -8.87
C SER A 73 -5.65 -7.24 -8.12
N GLY A 74 -6.89 -7.26 -8.56
CA GLY A 74 -7.99 -7.93 -7.87
C GLY A 74 -7.83 -9.45 -7.79
N GLY A 75 -7.51 -10.10 -8.90
CA GLY A 75 -7.37 -11.56 -8.97
C GLY A 75 -6.30 -12.11 -8.01
N PRO A 76 -5.05 -11.65 -8.09
CA PRO A 76 -4.00 -12.06 -7.16
C PRO A 76 -4.31 -11.74 -5.70
N THR A 77 -4.89 -10.56 -5.40
CA THR A 77 -5.30 -10.21 -4.03
C THR A 77 -6.34 -11.18 -3.48
N GLN A 78 -7.39 -11.48 -4.26
CA GLN A 78 -8.40 -12.46 -3.88
C GLN A 78 -7.80 -13.86 -3.67
N SER A 79 -6.89 -14.28 -4.55
CA SER A 79 -6.19 -15.56 -4.45
C SER A 79 -5.34 -15.65 -3.17
N LEU A 80 -4.64 -14.57 -2.79
CA LEU A 80 -3.89 -14.47 -1.53
C LEU A 80 -4.83 -14.60 -0.33
N MET A 81 -5.94 -13.86 -0.32
CA MET A 81 -6.92 -13.90 0.77
C MET A 81 -7.50 -15.31 0.95
N GLN A 82 -7.85 -15.98 -0.15
CA GLN A 82 -8.34 -17.36 -0.10
C GLN A 82 -7.27 -18.34 0.40
N PHE A 83 -6.04 -18.22 -0.09
CA PHE A 83 -4.94 -19.11 0.28
C PHE A 83 -4.57 -19.00 1.77
N PHE A 84 -4.49 -17.77 2.29
CA PHE A 84 -4.14 -17.51 3.69
C PHE A 84 -5.35 -17.41 4.62
N LYS A 85 -6.57 -17.60 4.10
CA LYS A 85 -7.84 -17.51 4.83
C LYS A 85 -8.01 -16.16 5.54
N VAL A 86 -7.67 -15.07 4.84
CA VAL A 86 -7.79 -13.69 5.32
C VAL A 86 -9.13 -13.11 4.85
N THR A 87 -9.85 -12.45 5.75
CA THR A 87 -11.08 -11.71 5.41
C THR A 87 -10.78 -10.26 5.02
N PRO A 88 -11.70 -9.54 4.36
CA PRO A 88 -11.46 -8.13 3.97
C PRO A 88 -11.07 -7.22 5.14
N GLU A 89 -11.60 -7.47 6.34
CA GLU A 89 -11.31 -6.71 7.57
C GLU A 89 -9.88 -6.95 8.10
N ARG A 90 -9.12 -7.81 7.45
CA ARG A 90 -7.70 -8.09 7.73
C ARG A 90 -6.81 -7.83 6.52
N LEU A 91 -7.36 -7.21 5.47
CA LEU A 91 -6.62 -6.73 4.32
C LEU A 91 -6.25 -5.26 4.51
N ILE A 92 -4.97 -4.94 4.31
CA ILE A 92 -4.44 -3.57 4.22
C ILE A 92 -3.84 -3.37 2.84
N VAL A 93 -4.23 -2.31 2.14
CA VAL A 93 -3.72 -1.96 0.82
C VAL A 93 -2.95 -0.64 0.91
N LEU A 94 -1.67 -0.66 0.54
CA LEU A 94 -0.84 0.53 0.38
C LEU A 94 -0.91 0.98 -1.07
N HIS A 95 -1.25 2.24 -1.32
CA HIS A 95 -1.42 2.76 -2.68
C HIS A 95 -1.16 4.26 -2.77
N ASP A 96 -0.88 4.75 -3.98
CA ASP A 96 -0.79 6.17 -4.27
C ASP A 96 -2.14 6.88 -4.16
N GLU A 97 -2.10 8.15 -3.76
CA GLU A 97 -3.28 9.00 -3.65
C GLU A 97 -2.99 10.40 -4.21
N LEU A 98 -3.71 10.75 -5.28
CA LEU A 98 -3.60 12.03 -5.96
C LEU A 98 -4.14 13.21 -5.14
N ASP A 99 -5.14 12.96 -4.30
CA ASP A 99 -5.82 13.99 -3.51
C ASP A 99 -5.16 14.26 -2.16
N LEU A 100 -4.00 13.68 -1.92
CA LEU A 100 -3.12 14.01 -0.81
C LEU A 100 -1.84 14.63 -1.35
N ASP A 101 -1.43 15.73 -0.77
CA ASP A 101 -0.14 16.34 -1.06
C ASP A 101 0.99 15.34 -0.83
N TYR A 102 2.08 15.47 -1.57
CA TYR A 102 3.24 14.61 -1.44
C TYR A 102 3.74 14.61 0.03
N LEU A 103 4.23 13.46 0.51
CA LEU A 103 4.64 13.18 1.89
C LEU A 103 3.50 13.13 2.93
N ASN A 104 2.25 13.42 2.57
CA ASN A 104 1.14 13.18 3.45
C ASN A 104 0.64 11.74 3.30
N LEU A 105 0.29 11.12 4.40
CA LEU A 105 -0.37 9.81 4.39
C LEU A 105 -1.67 9.85 5.21
N ARG A 106 -2.59 8.97 4.88
CA ARG A 106 -3.82 8.77 5.64
C ARG A 106 -4.19 7.30 5.72
N VAL A 107 -4.53 6.87 6.92
CA VAL A 107 -5.08 5.54 7.18
C VAL A 107 -6.60 5.62 7.15
N LYS A 108 -7.25 4.67 6.47
CA LYS A 108 -8.70 4.65 6.30
C LYS A 108 -9.20 3.20 6.22
N PHE A 109 -10.40 2.96 6.72
CA PHE A 109 -11.20 1.75 6.44
C PHE A 109 -12.28 2.07 5.42
N SER A 110 -12.48 1.18 4.44
CA SER A 110 -13.54 1.29 3.43
C SER A 110 -13.43 2.51 2.49
N GLY A 111 -14.37 2.63 1.56
CA GLY A 111 -14.59 3.79 0.68
C GLY A 111 -14.47 3.50 -0.82
N GLY A 112 -14.64 4.56 -1.62
CA GLY A 112 -14.52 4.55 -3.08
C GLY A 112 -13.07 4.25 -3.54
N ASP A 113 -12.90 3.97 -4.83
CA ASP A 113 -11.58 3.75 -5.43
C ASP A 113 -10.91 5.05 -5.90
N ASN A 114 -11.64 6.17 -5.91
CA ASN A 114 -11.14 7.48 -6.32
C ASN A 114 -10.44 7.48 -7.70
N GLY A 115 -10.91 6.62 -8.60
CA GLY A 115 -10.32 6.45 -9.94
C GLY A 115 -9.03 5.61 -9.97
N HIS A 116 -8.56 5.09 -8.84
CA HIS A 116 -7.37 4.26 -8.77
C HIS A 116 -7.65 2.86 -9.31
N ASN A 117 -7.03 2.50 -10.43
CA ASN A 117 -7.30 1.24 -11.15
C ASN A 117 -7.05 -0.02 -10.31
N GLY A 118 -6.03 -0.04 -9.46
CA GLY A 118 -5.75 -1.17 -8.56
C GLY A 118 -6.85 -1.36 -7.51
N LEU A 119 -7.30 -0.27 -6.88
CA LEU A 119 -8.42 -0.33 -5.91
C LEU A 119 -9.72 -0.73 -6.58
N LYS A 120 -10.00 -0.22 -7.80
CA LYS A 120 -11.17 -0.62 -8.59
C LYS A 120 -11.16 -2.12 -8.89
N SER A 121 -10.00 -2.65 -9.28
CA SER A 121 -9.80 -4.06 -9.57
C SER A 121 -10.02 -4.93 -8.31
N ILE A 122 -9.43 -4.55 -7.16
CA ILE A 122 -9.60 -5.27 -5.89
C ILE A 122 -11.07 -5.25 -5.45
N LYS A 123 -11.73 -4.09 -5.47
CA LYS A 123 -13.16 -3.97 -5.12
C LYS A 123 -14.04 -4.84 -6.03
N GLY A 124 -13.76 -4.86 -7.32
CA GLY A 124 -14.48 -5.71 -8.28
C GLY A 124 -14.32 -7.20 -7.98
N ALA A 125 -13.12 -7.65 -7.66
CA ALA A 125 -12.84 -9.05 -7.35
C ALA A 125 -13.42 -9.49 -5.99
N LEU A 126 -13.34 -8.62 -4.97
CA LEU A 126 -13.83 -8.96 -3.62
C LEU A 126 -15.33 -8.71 -3.43
N GLY A 127 -15.97 -7.93 -4.31
CA GLY A 127 -17.37 -7.51 -4.15
C GLY A 127 -17.59 -6.49 -3.03
N THR A 128 -16.53 -6.00 -2.39
CA THR A 128 -16.60 -5.03 -1.31
C THR A 128 -15.40 -4.07 -1.33
N GLY A 129 -15.59 -2.88 -0.74
CA GLY A 129 -14.52 -1.93 -0.46
C GLY A 129 -14.10 -1.90 1.02
N ASP A 130 -14.63 -2.82 1.83
CA ASP A 130 -14.47 -2.84 3.29
C ASP A 130 -13.15 -3.47 3.72
N PHE A 131 -12.07 -2.82 3.35
CA PHE A 131 -10.69 -3.15 3.73
C PHE A 131 -9.94 -1.86 4.10
N TYR A 132 -8.84 -2.03 4.82
CA TYR A 132 -7.99 -0.91 5.23
C TYR A 132 -7.11 -0.41 4.09
N ARG A 133 -6.81 0.87 4.13
CA ARG A 133 -5.94 1.55 3.17
C ARG A 133 -4.94 2.44 3.88
N VAL A 134 -3.70 2.34 3.48
CA VAL A 134 -2.67 3.33 3.75
C VAL A 134 -2.48 4.13 2.46
N ARG A 135 -3.04 5.34 2.42
CA ARG A 135 -3.06 6.23 1.27
C ARG A 135 -1.81 7.09 1.30
N LEU A 136 -0.97 6.95 0.29
CA LEU A 136 0.32 7.63 0.20
C LEU A 136 0.20 8.78 -0.80
N GLY A 137 0.27 10.01 -0.30
CA GLY A 137 0.11 11.22 -1.11
C GLY A 137 1.22 11.35 -2.15
N ILE A 138 0.81 11.57 -3.39
CA ILE A 138 1.71 11.89 -4.50
C ILE A 138 1.41 13.26 -5.12
N GLY A 139 0.33 13.91 -4.65
CA GLY A 139 -0.17 15.16 -5.20
C GLY A 139 -0.76 15.02 -6.61
N ARG A 140 -1.37 16.08 -7.08
CA ARG A 140 -1.83 16.19 -8.46
C ARG A 140 -0.79 16.88 -9.33
N PRO A 141 -0.74 16.58 -10.65
CA PRO A 141 0.15 17.32 -11.55
C PRO A 141 -0.18 18.81 -11.52
N LYS A 142 0.87 19.65 -11.44
CA LYS A 142 0.74 21.13 -11.42
C LYS A 142 0.43 21.74 -12.79
N THR A 143 0.46 20.94 -13.85
CA THR A 143 0.21 21.33 -15.24
C THR A 143 -1.04 20.65 -15.76
N GLN A 144 -1.44 20.93 -17.02
CA GLN A 144 -2.54 20.24 -17.69
C GLN A 144 -2.19 18.79 -18.10
N GLN A 145 -1.20 18.20 -17.44
CA GLN A 145 -0.83 16.81 -17.66
C GLN A 145 -1.94 15.87 -17.23
N ASP A 146 -2.17 14.86 -18.04
CA ASP A 146 -3.09 13.77 -17.73
C ASP A 146 -2.59 12.93 -16.53
N THR A 147 -3.51 12.61 -15.63
CA THR A 147 -3.18 11.88 -14.38
C THR A 147 -2.64 10.47 -14.62
N ALA A 148 -3.06 9.80 -15.70
CA ALA A 148 -2.57 8.46 -16.03
C ALA A 148 -1.08 8.49 -16.42
N SER A 149 -0.64 9.51 -17.14
CA SER A 149 0.78 9.72 -17.44
C SER A 149 1.56 10.12 -16.19
N TYR A 150 1.01 11.00 -15.35
CA TYR A 150 1.66 11.48 -14.14
C TYR A 150 2.00 10.36 -13.15
N VAL A 151 1.10 9.44 -12.89
CA VAL A 151 1.34 8.34 -11.95
C VAL A 151 2.41 7.36 -12.46
N LEU A 152 2.65 7.29 -13.75
CA LEU A 152 3.70 6.47 -14.37
C LEU A 152 5.06 7.16 -14.43
N GLU A 153 5.17 8.42 -14.03
CA GLU A 153 6.45 9.10 -13.91
C GLU A 153 7.20 8.72 -12.63
N LYS A 154 8.53 8.76 -12.73
CA LYS A 154 9.40 8.61 -11.57
C LYS A 154 9.37 9.88 -10.72
N PHE A 155 9.63 9.73 -9.44
CA PHE A 155 9.90 10.86 -8.55
C PHE A 155 11.15 11.62 -9.01
N ASN A 156 11.12 12.93 -8.91
CA ASN A 156 12.29 13.76 -9.19
C ASN A 156 13.34 13.64 -8.08
N LYS A 157 14.50 14.29 -8.26
CA LYS A 157 15.61 14.18 -7.31
C LYS A 157 15.26 14.74 -5.93
N THR A 158 14.55 15.86 -5.87
CA THR A 158 14.13 16.49 -4.61
C THR A 158 13.13 15.59 -3.86
N GLU A 159 12.10 15.14 -4.55
CA GLU A 159 11.11 14.20 -3.99
C GLU A 159 11.80 12.93 -3.46
N SER A 160 12.81 12.42 -4.16
CA SER A 160 13.50 11.19 -3.78
C SER A 160 14.32 11.31 -2.49
N LEU A 161 14.73 12.51 -2.09
CA LEU A 161 15.49 12.72 -0.85
C LEU A 161 14.63 12.52 0.41
N GLU A 162 13.33 12.75 0.32
CA GLU A 162 12.40 12.68 1.44
C GLU A 162 11.66 11.33 1.54
N GLN A 163 11.87 10.45 0.56
CA GLN A 163 11.16 9.18 0.46
C GLN A 163 11.45 8.22 1.62
N GLU A 164 12.69 8.18 2.08
CA GLU A 164 13.09 7.23 3.14
C GLU A 164 12.28 7.46 4.42
N GLU A 165 12.16 8.70 4.85
CA GLU A 165 11.35 9.06 6.02
C GLU A 165 9.86 8.80 5.76
N PHE A 166 9.36 9.14 4.57
CA PHE A 166 7.98 8.92 4.20
C PHE A 166 7.59 7.43 4.23
N PHE A 167 8.45 6.56 3.70
CA PHE A 167 8.21 5.12 3.74
C PHE A 167 8.35 4.54 5.14
N THR A 168 9.25 5.05 5.97
CA THR A 168 9.34 4.71 7.40
C THR A 168 8.03 5.06 8.12
N ARG A 169 7.47 6.23 7.87
CA ARG A 169 6.16 6.63 8.43
C ARG A 169 5.03 5.73 7.93
N ALA A 170 5.03 5.33 6.66
CA ALA A 170 4.04 4.41 6.11
C ALA A 170 4.13 3.01 6.73
N ALA A 171 5.35 2.51 6.94
CA ALA A 171 5.60 1.25 7.63
C ALA A 171 5.10 1.30 9.09
N THR A 172 5.43 2.37 9.81
CA THR A 172 4.97 2.59 11.18
C THR A 172 3.44 2.70 11.25
N ALA A 173 2.81 3.46 10.34
CA ALA A 173 1.35 3.59 10.27
C ALA A 173 0.66 2.23 10.04
N THR A 174 1.24 1.39 9.19
CA THR A 174 0.74 0.03 8.93
C THR A 174 0.83 -0.84 10.19
N ARG A 175 1.95 -0.80 10.90
CA ARG A 175 2.16 -1.55 12.14
C ARG A 175 1.26 -1.04 13.27
N THR A 176 1.12 0.28 13.42
CA THR A 176 0.20 0.90 14.39
C THR A 176 -1.25 0.48 14.13
N LEU A 177 -1.67 0.46 12.86
CA LEU A 177 -3.00 -0.02 12.47
C LEU A 177 -3.23 -1.48 12.90
N ILE A 178 -2.25 -2.35 12.69
CA ILE A 178 -2.33 -3.78 13.03
C ILE A 178 -2.37 -4.00 14.54
N SER A 179 -1.53 -3.29 15.28
CA SER A 179 -1.33 -3.52 16.73
C SER A 179 -2.30 -2.74 17.62
N ASN A 180 -2.62 -1.49 17.23
CA ASN A 180 -3.36 -0.54 18.05
C ASN A 180 -4.73 -0.15 17.45
N GLY A 181 -4.99 -0.56 16.19
CA GLY A 181 -6.27 -0.33 15.52
C GLY A 181 -6.36 1.01 14.79
N LEU A 182 -7.49 1.19 14.08
CA LEU A 182 -7.69 2.31 13.15
C LEU A 182 -7.62 3.67 13.84
N ALA A 183 -8.28 3.83 15.00
CA ALA A 183 -8.34 5.12 15.69
C ALA A 183 -6.94 5.62 16.11
N ALA A 184 -6.09 4.72 16.62
CA ALA A 184 -4.71 5.06 16.98
C ALA A 184 -3.91 5.49 15.73
N ALA A 185 -3.97 4.70 14.65
CA ALA A 185 -3.28 5.01 13.41
C ALA A 185 -3.76 6.34 12.80
N GLN A 186 -5.07 6.62 12.84
CA GLN A 186 -5.61 7.88 12.33
C GLN A 186 -5.18 9.10 13.16
N ASN A 187 -5.20 8.98 14.48
CA ASN A 187 -4.80 10.07 15.38
C ASN A 187 -3.33 10.46 15.17
N GLU A 188 -2.46 9.48 14.94
CA GLU A 188 -1.03 9.70 14.78
C GLU A 188 -0.66 10.16 13.37
N PHE A 189 -1.25 9.54 12.32
CA PHE A 189 -0.76 9.70 10.95
C PHE A 189 -1.66 10.52 10.02
N ASN A 190 -2.95 10.74 10.34
CA ASN A 190 -3.86 11.50 9.48
C ASN A 190 -3.73 13.03 9.63
N GLN A 191 -2.78 13.50 10.41
CA GLN A 191 -2.49 14.93 10.51
C GLN A 191 -1.68 15.39 9.30
N LYS A 192 -1.87 16.64 8.86
CA LYS A 192 -1.01 17.22 7.82
C LYS A 192 0.41 17.34 8.36
N VAL A 193 1.38 16.96 7.55
CA VAL A 193 2.77 17.34 7.80
C VAL A 193 2.84 18.85 7.62
N VAL A 194 3.13 19.56 8.70
CA VAL A 194 3.40 21.01 8.63
C VAL A 194 4.80 21.14 8.07
N GLU A 195 4.94 21.67 6.86
CA GLU A 195 6.22 22.11 6.36
C GLU A 195 6.71 23.20 7.33
N ASN A 196 7.82 22.95 8.02
CA ASN A 196 8.52 24.01 8.74
C ASN A 196 9.14 24.92 7.67
N GLU A 197 8.62 26.15 7.57
CA GLU A 197 9.17 27.23 6.76
C GLU A 197 10.61 27.58 7.15
#